data_e670c37ef5051eea84b253977d7ed099
#
_entry.id   e670c37ef5051eea84b253977d7ed099
#
_cell.length_a   1.000
_cell.length_b   1.000
_cell.length_c   1.000
_cell.angle_alpha   90.00
_cell.angle_beta   90.00
_cell.angle_gamma   90.00
#
_symmetry.space_group_name_H-M   'P 1'
#
loop_
_entity.id
_entity.type
_entity.pdbx_description
1 polymer ?
#
loop_
_entity_poly.entity_id
_entity_poly.type
_entity_poly.pdbx_seq_one_letter_code
_entity_poly.pdbx_strand_id
1 'polypeptide(L)'
;MAAALLLTACGKTNAGSGSSGSMSGSSGTSSAQTQTAAWKTGLGVVTEATDQDRAGKIELAAAAVLLDGEGKLESVLLDELEVSVSADSTGHVTLPTDWRTKRQKGDDYPLAEVSSLKKGWAEQVDAFASYLIGMTPEQVSMLKVDKDGKTTDADLLSGCTIAVDRYRDAVTRACANARALGAAKGDRAALGIEAVNGTSDITATDDKDVNAQVDVSIVALTTDADRRVTSAIADMAEPALTVVSDGGVTAPDLVKTKLELGEDYGMRGASALGKEWYEHSEGFCDALKGKTRTEIAGLSGGDADLKALCTIDITDLQKAALDALS
;
A
#
# COMPACT_ATOMS: atom_id res chain seq x y z
N MET A 1 -25.68 35.81 -16.76
CA MET A 1 -27.14 35.88 -16.72
C MET A 1 -27.60 34.83 -15.71
N ALA A 2 -28.17 35.30 -14.61
CA ALA A 2 -28.66 34.52 -13.50
C ALA A 2 -30.11 34.09 -13.77
N ALA A 3 -30.50 32.91 -13.32
CA ALA A 3 -31.89 32.56 -13.11
C ALA A 3 -32.00 31.67 -11.86
N ALA A 4 -32.50 32.27 -10.80
CA ALA A 4 -32.96 31.62 -9.58
C ALA A 4 -34.43 31.22 -9.76
N LEU A 5 -34.83 30.04 -9.30
CA LEU A 5 -36.23 29.67 -9.14
C LEU A 5 -36.50 29.32 -7.69
N LEU A 6 -37.30 30.18 -7.05
CA LEU A 6 -37.98 29.96 -5.78
C LEU A 6 -39.31 29.23 -6.04
N LEU A 7 -39.65 28.21 -5.24
CA LEU A 7 -40.99 27.67 -5.15
C LEU A 7 -41.43 27.62 -3.68
N THR A 8 -42.40 28.42 -3.37
CA THR A 8 -43.20 28.52 -2.14
C THR A 8 -44.23 27.40 -2.06
N ALA A 9 -44.36 26.76 -0.90
CA ALA A 9 -45.47 25.86 -0.58
C ALA A 9 -46.39 26.49 0.45
N CYS A 10 -47.69 26.51 0.14
CA CYS A 10 -48.78 26.93 1.00
C CYS A 10 -49.30 25.78 1.86
N GLY A 11 -49.60 26.08 3.09
CA GLY A 11 -50.21 25.18 4.07
C GLY A 11 -51.71 24.93 3.93
N LYS A 12 -52.19 23.96 4.65
CA LYS A 12 -53.59 23.89 5.12
C LYS A 12 -53.66 23.27 6.52
N THR A 13 -54.23 24.03 7.41
CA THR A 13 -54.69 23.67 8.75
C THR A 13 -55.94 22.82 8.68
N ASN A 14 -56.06 21.82 9.55
CA ASN A 14 -57.39 21.39 10.02
C ASN A 14 -57.31 20.98 11.50
N ALA A 15 -58.22 21.56 12.27
CA ALA A 15 -58.39 21.38 13.69
C ALA A 15 -59.39 20.24 13.96
N GLY A 16 -59.12 19.44 15.00
CA GLY A 16 -60.04 18.41 15.49
C GLY A 16 -59.70 18.01 16.91
N SER A 17 -60.63 18.30 17.76
CA SER A 17 -60.82 18.26 19.21
C SER A 17 -60.52 16.93 19.90
N GLY A 18 -59.87 16.98 21.07
CA GLY A 18 -60.16 16.37 22.34
C GLY A 18 -60.02 14.87 22.57
N SER A 19 -59.09 14.49 23.44
CA SER A 19 -59.40 13.66 24.63
C SER A 19 -58.18 13.57 25.55
N SER A 20 -58.36 13.87 26.81
CA SER A 20 -57.41 13.72 27.92
C SER A 20 -57.14 12.25 28.23
N GLY A 21 -55.88 11.85 28.17
CA GLY A 21 -55.37 10.58 28.66
C GLY A 21 -54.01 10.80 29.33
N SER A 22 -54.07 10.78 30.67
CA SER A 22 -52.85 10.79 31.53
C SER A 22 -52.05 9.51 31.29
N MET A 23 -50.80 9.63 30.85
CA MET A 23 -49.85 8.52 30.84
C MET A 23 -48.52 8.99 31.39
N SER A 24 -48.10 8.27 32.44
CA SER A 24 -46.83 8.36 33.15
C SER A 24 -45.64 8.46 32.24
N GLY A 25 -44.77 9.44 32.52
CA GLY A 25 -43.48 9.56 31.90
C GLY A 25 -42.56 8.38 32.25
N SER A 26 -42.25 7.60 31.26
CA SER A 26 -41.06 6.76 31.27
C SER A 26 -39.94 7.58 30.59
N SER A 27 -39.03 8.12 31.41
CA SER A 27 -37.80 8.71 30.94
C SER A 27 -36.89 7.60 30.39
N GLY A 28 -37.10 7.26 29.12
CA GLY A 28 -36.17 6.47 28.37
C GLY A 28 -34.91 7.29 28.16
N THR A 29 -33.89 7.04 28.99
CA THR A 29 -32.53 7.49 28.73
C THR A 29 -32.07 6.78 27.47
N SER A 30 -32.18 7.45 26.33
CA SER A 30 -31.50 7.06 25.10
C SER A 30 -30.01 7.17 25.37
N SER A 31 -29.39 6.07 25.79
CA SER A 31 -27.94 5.94 25.72
C SER A 31 -27.57 6.05 24.24
N ALA A 32 -27.10 7.23 23.83
CA ALA A 32 -26.40 7.38 22.59
C ALA A 32 -25.21 6.42 22.65
N GLN A 33 -25.34 5.26 22.01
CA GLN A 33 -24.19 4.43 21.69
C GLN A 33 -23.29 5.26 20.81
N THR A 34 -22.20 5.75 21.36
CA THR A 34 -21.08 6.31 20.60
C THR A 34 -20.60 5.16 19.74
N GLN A 35 -21.04 5.12 18.48
CA GLN A 35 -20.43 4.21 17.49
C GLN A 35 -18.97 4.62 17.43
N THR A 36 -18.08 3.83 18.02
CA THR A 36 -16.64 3.96 17.77
C THR A 36 -16.46 3.82 16.28
N ALA A 37 -15.83 4.83 15.66
CA ALA A 37 -15.57 4.79 14.23
C ALA A 37 -14.73 3.54 13.89
N ALA A 38 -14.95 2.98 12.72
CA ALA A 38 -14.31 1.73 12.30
C ALA A 38 -12.80 1.93 12.14
N TRP A 39 -12.04 0.96 12.58
CA TRP A 39 -10.60 0.88 12.32
C TRP A 39 -10.38 0.67 10.82
N LYS A 40 -9.29 1.24 10.28
CA LYS A 40 -9.03 1.22 8.84
C LYS A 40 -7.62 0.72 8.55
N THR A 41 -7.52 -0.16 7.58
CA THR A 41 -6.25 -0.62 7.01
C THR A 41 -5.96 0.17 5.75
N GLY A 42 -4.72 0.64 5.59
CA GLY A 42 -4.27 1.36 4.40
C GLY A 42 -2.97 0.78 3.84
N LEU A 43 -2.83 0.87 2.53
CA LEU A 43 -1.61 0.58 1.78
C LEU A 43 -1.24 1.79 0.94
N GLY A 44 0.01 2.19 0.99
CA GLY A 44 0.57 3.25 0.16
C GLY A 44 1.91 2.84 -0.43
N VAL A 45 2.10 3.12 -1.70
CA VAL A 45 3.32 2.79 -2.45
C VAL A 45 3.85 4.05 -3.11
N VAL A 46 5.16 4.27 -3.03
CA VAL A 46 5.89 5.33 -3.76
C VAL A 46 7.01 4.67 -4.53
N THR A 47 6.98 4.82 -5.84
CA THR A 47 8.03 4.30 -6.72
C THR A 47 8.73 5.46 -7.40
N GLU A 48 10.05 5.46 -7.35
CA GLU A 48 10.93 6.38 -8.07
C GLU A 48 11.85 5.57 -8.97
N ALA A 49 12.03 6.04 -10.19
CA ALA A 49 12.98 5.50 -11.13
C ALA A 49 13.93 6.61 -11.57
N THR A 50 15.22 6.32 -11.62
CA THR A 50 16.26 7.25 -12.04
C THR A 50 17.17 6.57 -13.05
N ASP A 51 17.72 7.36 -13.96
CA ASP A 51 18.69 6.88 -14.94
C ASP A 51 20.00 7.70 -14.91
N GLN A 52 21.03 7.04 -15.32
CA GLN A 52 22.33 7.60 -15.66
C GLN A 52 22.77 6.97 -16.97
N ASP A 53 23.90 7.43 -17.54
CA ASP A 53 24.46 6.76 -18.71
C ASP A 53 24.62 5.25 -18.46
N ARG A 54 23.96 4.41 -19.24
CA ARG A 54 23.99 2.93 -19.17
C ARG A 54 23.68 2.30 -17.83
N ALA A 55 23.01 3.01 -16.94
CA ALA A 55 22.58 2.48 -15.66
C ALA A 55 21.28 3.14 -15.21
N GLY A 56 20.53 2.47 -14.37
CA GLY A 56 19.34 3.03 -13.74
C GLY A 56 19.01 2.33 -12.46
N LYS A 57 18.15 2.96 -11.68
CA LYS A 57 17.72 2.49 -10.37
C LYS A 57 16.22 2.64 -10.21
N ILE A 58 15.60 1.64 -9.65
CA ILE A 58 14.20 1.65 -9.21
C ILE A 58 14.19 1.52 -7.70
N GLU A 59 13.51 2.43 -7.02
CA GLU A 59 13.30 2.43 -5.58
C GLU A 59 11.80 2.46 -5.30
N LEU A 60 11.28 1.44 -4.63
CA LEU A 60 9.87 1.31 -4.28
C LEU A 60 9.75 1.21 -2.76
N ALA A 61 9.19 2.25 -2.13
CA ALA A 61 8.82 2.24 -0.72
C ALA A 61 7.35 1.90 -0.56
N ALA A 62 7.03 0.98 0.36
CA ALA A 62 5.67 0.61 0.71
C ALA A 62 5.41 0.86 2.20
N ALA A 63 4.18 1.27 2.51
CA ALA A 63 3.68 1.48 3.85
C ALA A 63 2.36 0.76 4.07
N ALA A 64 2.27 -0.05 5.13
CA ALA A 64 1.01 -0.53 5.69
C ALA A 64 0.67 0.27 6.94
N VAL A 65 -0.55 0.77 7.04
CA VAL A 65 -1.02 1.51 8.21
C VAL A 65 -2.30 0.90 8.78
N LEU A 66 -2.43 0.99 10.10
CA LEU A 66 -3.68 0.78 10.82
C LEU A 66 -4.07 2.10 11.48
N LEU A 67 -5.23 2.62 11.11
CA LEU A 67 -5.83 3.80 11.74
C LEU A 67 -6.87 3.36 12.75
N ASP A 68 -6.81 3.97 13.94
CA ASP A 68 -7.80 3.76 15.00
C ASP A 68 -9.15 4.42 14.70
N GLY A 69 -10.12 4.29 15.61
CA GLY A 69 -11.44 4.90 15.48
C GLY A 69 -11.45 6.43 15.55
N GLU A 70 -10.33 7.07 15.92
CA GLU A 70 -10.16 8.53 15.89
C GLU A 70 -9.43 9.00 14.62
N GLY A 71 -9.00 8.06 13.77
CA GLY A 71 -8.24 8.32 12.54
C GLY A 71 -6.76 8.57 12.76
N LYS A 72 -6.22 8.18 13.91
CA LYS A 72 -4.80 8.26 14.23
C LYS A 72 -4.07 6.97 13.89
N LEU A 73 -2.79 7.07 13.60
CA LEU A 73 -1.91 5.93 13.36
C LEU A 73 -1.74 5.09 14.63
N GLU A 74 -2.24 3.87 14.61
CA GLU A 74 -2.02 2.85 15.64
C GLU A 74 -0.83 1.95 15.30
N SER A 75 -0.61 1.70 14.02
CA SER A 75 0.51 0.91 13.52
C SER A 75 0.98 1.42 12.17
N VAL A 76 2.29 1.38 11.96
CA VAL A 76 2.95 1.70 10.69
C VAL A 76 4.03 0.65 10.43
N LEU A 77 3.97 -0.01 9.29
CA LEU A 77 5.02 -0.90 8.78
C LEU A 77 5.55 -0.32 7.49
N LEU A 78 6.86 -0.36 7.32
CA LEU A 78 7.57 0.18 6.17
C LEU A 78 8.54 -0.85 5.62
N ASP A 79 8.62 -0.94 4.30
CA ASP A 79 9.67 -1.69 3.62
C ASP A 79 10.05 -0.99 2.30
N GLU A 80 11.20 -1.36 1.75
CA GLU A 80 11.70 -0.78 0.52
C GLU A 80 12.43 -1.82 -0.33
N LEU A 81 12.06 -1.87 -1.60
CA LEU A 81 12.81 -2.56 -2.65
C LEU A 81 13.73 -1.57 -3.36
N GLU A 82 14.97 -2.00 -3.61
CA GLU A 82 15.94 -1.26 -4.41
C GLU A 82 16.49 -2.18 -5.49
N VAL A 83 16.31 -1.79 -6.76
CA VAL A 83 16.76 -2.54 -7.94
C VAL A 83 17.69 -1.66 -8.76
N SER A 84 18.89 -2.14 -9.04
CA SER A 84 19.85 -1.50 -9.94
C SER A 84 19.99 -2.29 -11.23
N VAL A 85 19.93 -1.60 -12.35
CA VAL A 85 20.08 -2.16 -13.70
C VAL A 85 21.26 -1.47 -14.37
N SER A 86 22.02 -2.20 -15.15
CA SER A 86 23.04 -1.62 -16.03
C SER A 86 22.99 -2.26 -17.43
N ALA A 87 23.52 -1.56 -18.40
CA ALA A 87 23.65 -2.06 -19.77
C ALA A 87 25.07 -1.82 -20.30
N ASP A 88 25.53 -2.68 -21.19
CA ASP A 88 26.76 -2.45 -21.92
C ASP A 88 26.54 -1.70 -23.24
N SER A 89 27.61 -1.39 -23.96
CA SER A 89 27.56 -0.65 -25.24
C SER A 89 26.90 -1.41 -26.39
N THR A 90 26.43 -2.63 -26.18
CA THR A 90 25.76 -3.47 -27.16
C THR A 90 24.28 -3.69 -26.76
N GLY A 91 23.77 -2.91 -25.79
CA GLY A 91 22.40 -3.02 -25.31
C GLY A 91 22.14 -4.26 -24.47
N HIS A 92 23.17 -4.99 -24.03
CA HIS A 92 23.00 -6.14 -23.15
C HIS A 92 22.78 -5.68 -21.71
N VAL A 93 21.66 -6.09 -21.11
CA VAL A 93 21.19 -5.70 -19.79
C VAL A 93 21.70 -6.64 -18.71
N THR A 94 22.24 -6.09 -17.65
CA THR A 94 22.57 -6.81 -16.42
C THR A 94 21.56 -6.48 -15.35
N LEU A 95 20.84 -7.51 -14.89
CA LEU A 95 19.82 -7.45 -13.83
C LEU A 95 20.43 -7.91 -12.50
N PRO A 96 19.86 -7.48 -11.34
CA PRO A 96 20.28 -8.00 -10.04
C PRO A 96 19.94 -9.49 -9.92
N THR A 97 20.68 -10.19 -9.07
CA THR A 97 20.42 -11.59 -8.72
C THR A 97 19.68 -11.71 -7.37
N ASP A 98 19.62 -10.63 -6.61
CA ASP A 98 18.95 -10.55 -5.31
C ASP A 98 17.80 -9.55 -5.38
N TRP A 99 16.56 -10.06 -5.33
CA TRP A 99 15.31 -9.31 -5.41
C TRP A 99 14.68 -9.05 -4.05
N ARG A 100 15.38 -9.39 -2.96
CA ARG A 100 14.91 -9.13 -1.60
C ARG A 100 14.80 -7.64 -1.32
N THR A 101 13.78 -7.25 -0.52
CA THR A 101 13.65 -5.90 0.02
C THR A 101 14.77 -5.60 1.03
N LYS A 102 14.90 -4.35 1.45
CA LYS A 102 15.86 -3.96 2.49
C LYS A 102 15.59 -4.68 3.81
N ARG A 103 14.30 -4.86 4.17
CA ARG A 103 13.92 -5.60 5.37
C ARG A 103 14.26 -7.08 5.27
N GLN A 104 13.98 -7.71 4.14
CA GLN A 104 14.30 -9.12 3.89
C GLN A 104 15.82 -9.37 3.83
N LYS A 105 16.61 -8.39 3.39
CA LYS A 105 18.08 -8.46 3.43
C LYS A 105 18.61 -8.39 4.86
N GLY A 106 17.92 -7.69 5.78
CA GLY A 106 18.39 -7.53 7.15
C GLY A 106 19.82 -7.02 7.22
N ASP A 107 20.70 -7.77 7.89
CA ASP A 107 22.13 -7.42 8.03
C ASP A 107 22.92 -7.51 6.71
N ASP A 108 22.43 -8.23 5.69
CA ASP A 108 23.03 -8.24 4.36
C ASP A 108 22.92 -6.87 3.65
N TYR A 109 22.05 -5.96 4.14
CA TYR A 109 22.02 -4.57 3.70
C TYR A 109 22.97 -3.72 4.56
N PRO A 110 24.13 -3.29 4.06
CA PRO A 110 25.27 -2.89 4.88
C PRO A 110 25.19 -1.47 5.46
N LEU A 111 23.99 -1.01 5.81
CA LEU A 111 23.78 0.36 6.33
C LEU A 111 24.48 0.58 7.70
N ALA A 112 24.48 -0.41 8.58
CA ALA A 112 25.07 -0.29 9.91
C ALA A 112 26.56 0.05 9.86
N GLU A 113 27.27 -0.38 8.84
CA GLU A 113 28.70 -0.15 8.66
C GLU A 113 29.01 1.34 8.40
N VAL A 114 28.14 2.01 7.63
CA VAL A 114 28.32 3.41 7.17
C VAL A 114 27.48 4.41 7.97
N SER A 115 26.44 3.96 8.66
CA SER A 115 25.58 4.82 9.47
C SER A 115 26.31 5.39 10.68
N SER A 116 26.08 6.69 10.94
CA SER A 116 26.61 7.35 12.16
C SER A 116 26.04 6.76 13.45
N LEU A 117 24.82 6.19 13.39
CA LEU A 117 24.17 5.53 14.52
C LEU A 117 24.62 4.08 14.73
N LYS A 118 25.36 3.51 13.76
CA LYS A 118 25.72 2.08 13.74
C LYS A 118 24.49 1.15 13.82
N LYS A 119 23.37 1.62 13.30
CA LYS A 119 22.10 0.89 13.20
C LYS A 119 21.84 0.47 11.77
N GLY A 120 21.26 -0.72 11.58
CA GLY A 120 20.80 -1.24 10.30
C GLY A 120 19.61 -0.44 9.75
N TRP A 121 19.24 -0.75 8.52
CA TRP A 121 18.11 -0.06 7.86
C TRP A 121 16.79 -0.30 8.61
N ALA A 122 16.49 -1.55 8.96
CA ALA A 122 15.25 -1.92 9.65
C ALA A 122 15.12 -1.18 10.99
N GLU A 123 16.18 -1.10 11.79
CA GLU A 123 16.16 -0.38 13.07
C GLU A 123 15.86 1.11 12.90
N GLN A 124 16.39 1.74 11.84
CA GLN A 124 16.18 3.16 11.59
C GLN A 124 14.79 3.47 11.04
N VAL A 125 14.28 2.63 10.12
CA VAL A 125 12.93 2.81 9.59
C VAL A 125 11.86 2.49 10.63
N ASP A 126 12.11 1.53 11.53
CA ASP A 126 11.22 1.21 12.65
C ASP A 126 11.19 2.33 13.69
N ALA A 127 12.32 3.05 13.91
CA ALA A 127 12.34 4.26 14.72
C ALA A 127 11.47 5.36 14.10
N PHE A 128 11.53 5.54 12.77
CA PHE A 128 10.64 6.46 12.06
C PHE A 128 9.18 6.03 12.18
N ALA A 129 8.85 4.77 11.90
CA ALA A 129 7.50 4.24 12.03
C ALA A 129 6.93 4.44 13.45
N SER A 130 7.74 4.18 14.48
CA SER A 130 7.36 4.38 15.88
C SER A 130 7.10 5.84 16.24
N TYR A 131 7.88 6.77 15.66
CA TYR A 131 7.69 8.21 15.83
C TYR A 131 6.34 8.70 15.30
N LEU A 132 5.78 8.02 14.29
CA LEU A 132 4.49 8.38 13.66
C LEU A 132 3.27 7.93 14.48
N ILE A 133 3.42 7.00 15.42
CA ILE A 133 2.28 6.43 16.16
C ILE A 133 1.57 7.54 16.98
N GLY A 134 0.24 7.55 16.89
CA GLY A 134 -0.64 8.54 17.49
C GLY A 134 -0.81 9.83 16.68
N MET A 135 -0.06 10.02 15.58
CA MET A 135 -0.23 11.15 14.68
C MET A 135 -1.48 10.98 13.80
N THR A 136 -2.04 12.11 13.39
CA THR A 136 -3.05 12.14 12.31
C THR A 136 -2.36 12.14 10.93
N PRO A 137 -3.07 11.75 9.86
CA PRO A 137 -2.53 11.82 8.48
C PRO A 137 -1.99 13.20 8.10
N GLU A 138 -2.65 14.27 8.56
CA GLU A 138 -2.21 15.66 8.32
C GLU A 138 -0.90 15.95 9.03
N GLN A 139 -0.71 15.48 10.27
CA GLN A 139 0.55 15.65 11.00
C GLN A 139 1.71 14.95 10.30
N VAL A 140 1.47 13.74 9.77
CA VAL A 140 2.48 13.00 8.98
C VAL A 140 2.87 13.78 7.73
N SER A 141 1.90 14.25 6.96
CA SER A 141 2.16 14.99 5.72
C SER A 141 2.93 16.29 5.92
N MET A 142 2.83 16.88 7.12
CA MET A 142 3.50 18.13 7.50
C MET A 142 4.91 17.93 8.08
N LEU A 143 5.38 16.69 8.24
CA LEU A 143 6.72 16.43 8.75
C LEU A 143 7.78 17.05 7.83
N LYS A 144 8.66 17.84 8.44
CA LYS A 144 9.71 18.53 7.71
C LYS A 144 10.92 17.65 7.49
N VAL A 145 11.44 17.71 6.29
CA VAL A 145 12.71 17.09 5.91
C VAL A 145 13.65 18.17 5.36
N ASP A 146 14.93 17.90 5.37
CA ASP A 146 15.93 18.73 4.71
C ASP A 146 15.98 18.45 3.19
N LYS A 147 16.94 19.09 2.50
CA LYS A 147 17.15 18.90 1.07
C LYS A 147 17.56 17.48 0.64
N ASP A 148 18.00 16.68 1.58
CA ASP A 148 18.44 15.29 1.37
C ASP A 148 17.35 14.29 1.87
N GLY A 149 16.13 14.76 2.11
CA GLY A 149 14.99 13.95 2.56
C GLY A 149 15.07 13.50 4.03
N LYS A 150 16.06 13.98 4.79
CA LYS A 150 16.26 13.55 6.19
C LYS A 150 15.43 14.39 7.14
N THR A 151 15.01 13.77 8.24
CA THR A 151 14.31 14.51 9.29
C THR A 151 15.16 15.65 9.88
N THR A 152 14.51 16.75 10.25
CA THR A 152 15.11 17.84 11.03
C THR A 152 14.70 17.82 12.51
N ASP A 153 13.88 16.86 12.90
CA ASP A 153 13.42 16.68 14.28
C ASP A 153 14.51 16.00 15.12
N ALA A 154 14.88 16.62 16.24
CA ALA A 154 15.99 16.15 17.08
C ALA A 154 15.70 14.81 17.77
N ASP A 155 14.44 14.56 18.14
CA ASP A 155 14.04 13.32 18.80
C ASP A 155 14.15 12.15 17.82
N LEU A 156 13.67 12.34 16.59
CA LEU A 156 13.75 11.34 15.54
C LEU A 156 15.21 11.11 15.08
N LEU A 157 16.04 12.16 15.00
CA LEU A 157 17.46 12.04 14.60
C LEU A 157 18.26 11.11 15.53
N SER A 158 17.85 10.95 16.78
CA SER A 158 18.47 10.00 17.71
C SER A 158 18.28 8.52 17.33
N GLY A 159 17.27 8.23 16.50
CA GLY A 159 16.90 6.89 16.06
C GLY A 159 17.02 6.66 14.57
N CYS A 160 16.95 7.71 13.74
CA CYS A 160 16.85 7.61 12.28
C CYS A 160 17.63 8.75 11.61
N THR A 161 18.59 8.43 10.75
CA THR A 161 19.41 9.37 9.98
C THR A 161 19.34 9.13 8.47
N ILE A 162 18.53 8.16 8.04
CA ILE A 162 18.23 7.91 6.62
C ILE A 162 17.26 8.97 6.09
N ALA A 163 17.17 9.11 4.77
CA ALA A 163 16.10 9.88 4.13
C ALA A 163 14.74 9.24 4.46
N VAL A 164 13.76 10.06 4.87
CA VAL A 164 12.43 9.60 5.30
C VAL A 164 11.28 10.20 4.48
N ASP A 165 11.61 11.07 3.52
CA ASP A 165 10.63 11.74 2.67
C ASP A 165 9.76 10.74 1.88
N ARG A 166 10.38 9.75 1.23
CA ARG A 166 9.65 8.71 0.49
C ARG A 166 8.77 7.86 1.42
N TYR A 167 9.26 7.52 2.61
CA TYR A 167 8.46 6.79 3.61
C TYR A 167 7.31 7.62 4.16
N ARG A 168 7.53 8.92 4.45
CA ARG A 168 6.48 9.86 4.82
C ARG A 168 5.39 9.90 3.74
N ASP A 169 5.78 9.98 2.49
CA ASP A 169 4.85 10.06 1.36
C ASP A 169 4.10 8.73 1.16
N ALA A 170 4.76 7.58 1.36
CA ALA A 170 4.11 6.26 1.35
C ALA A 170 3.09 6.13 2.49
N VAL A 171 3.42 6.56 3.73
CA VAL A 171 2.48 6.59 4.86
C VAL A 171 1.30 7.53 4.58
N THR A 172 1.56 8.71 4.00
CA THR A 172 0.51 9.67 3.63
C THR A 172 -0.46 9.06 2.61
N ARG A 173 0.04 8.36 1.59
CA ARG A 173 -0.78 7.62 0.61
C ARG A 173 -1.54 6.49 1.28
N ALA A 174 -0.90 5.72 2.18
CA ALA A 174 -1.55 4.64 2.92
C ALA A 174 -2.72 5.16 3.76
N CYS A 175 -2.55 6.30 4.43
CA CYS A 175 -3.64 6.94 5.18
C CYS A 175 -4.79 7.41 4.27
N ALA A 176 -4.48 7.99 3.12
CA ALA A 176 -5.48 8.45 2.14
C ALA A 176 -6.29 7.26 1.55
N ASN A 177 -5.64 6.11 1.37
CA ASN A 177 -6.24 4.89 0.82
C ASN A 177 -6.88 4.00 1.90
N ALA A 178 -6.82 4.38 3.20
CA ALA A 178 -7.27 3.54 4.31
C ALA A 178 -8.78 3.30 4.29
N ARG A 179 -9.17 2.02 4.38
CA ARG A 179 -10.55 1.56 4.31
C ARG A 179 -10.93 0.69 5.51
N ALA A 180 -12.21 0.72 5.90
CA ALA A 180 -12.78 -0.15 6.94
C ALA A 180 -13.08 -1.54 6.32
N LEU A 181 -12.12 -2.47 6.43
CA LEU A 181 -12.17 -3.78 5.77
C LEU A 181 -12.36 -4.95 6.75
N GLY A 182 -12.51 -4.65 8.05
CA GLY A 182 -12.70 -5.65 9.10
C GLY A 182 -11.68 -5.57 10.24
N ALA A 183 -10.65 -4.71 10.12
CA ALA A 183 -9.70 -4.49 11.21
C ALA A 183 -10.39 -3.97 12.47
N ALA A 184 -9.89 -4.38 13.63
CA ALA A 184 -10.45 -4.04 14.94
C ALA A 184 -9.34 -3.62 15.92
N LYS A 185 -9.77 -3.09 17.05
CA LYS A 185 -8.83 -2.75 18.15
C LYS A 185 -8.11 -4.00 18.65
N GLY A 186 -6.78 -3.91 18.67
CA GLY A 186 -5.90 -5.00 19.11
C GLY A 186 -5.38 -5.88 17.98
N ASP A 187 -5.85 -5.66 16.75
CA ASP A 187 -5.28 -6.31 15.57
C ASP A 187 -3.84 -5.81 15.33
N ARG A 188 -3.05 -6.65 14.68
CA ARG A 188 -1.67 -6.33 14.31
C ARG A 188 -1.59 -6.12 12.81
N ALA A 189 -1.11 -4.95 12.40
CA ALA A 189 -0.78 -4.69 11.01
C ALA A 189 0.49 -5.44 10.58
N ALA A 190 0.54 -5.83 9.32
CA ALA A 190 1.69 -6.45 8.67
C ALA A 190 1.80 -6.00 7.22
N LEU A 191 3.02 -6.01 6.69
CA LEU A 191 3.36 -5.64 5.32
C LEU A 191 4.27 -6.74 4.75
N GLY A 192 3.97 -7.21 3.55
CA GLY A 192 4.82 -8.15 2.83
C GLY A 192 4.98 -7.75 1.38
N ILE A 193 6.15 -8.04 0.84
CA ILE A 193 6.54 -7.72 -0.54
C ILE A 193 7.20 -8.93 -1.19
N GLU A 194 6.75 -9.26 -2.39
CA GLU A 194 7.42 -10.20 -3.28
C GLU A 194 7.82 -9.47 -4.55
N ALA A 195 9.10 -9.53 -4.89
CA ALA A 195 9.64 -8.94 -6.12
C ALA A 195 10.27 -10.01 -6.99
N VAL A 196 9.94 -9.99 -8.27
CA VAL A 196 10.45 -10.95 -9.25
C VAL A 196 10.89 -10.23 -10.53
N ASN A 197 11.74 -10.89 -11.30
CA ASN A 197 12.14 -10.39 -12.61
C ASN A 197 10.95 -10.44 -13.60
N GLY A 198 10.53 -9.28 -14.09
CA GLY A 198 9.52 -9.12 -15.14
C GLY A 198 10.13 -8.96 -16.55
N THR A 199 11.47 -8.89 -16.65
CA THR A 199 12.17 -8.67 -17.92
C THR A 199 12.15 -9.92 -18.78
N SER A 200 11.64 -9.81 -19.99
CA SER A 200 11.54 -10.95 -20.94
C SER A 200 12.79 -11.12 -21.81
N ASP A 201 13.39 -10.01 -22.24
CA ASP A 201 14.58 -9.96 -23.07
C ASP A 201 15.70 -9.20 -22.36
N ILE A 202 16.96 -9.58 -22.61
CA ILE A 202 18.13 -8.97 -21.95
C ILE A 202 19.07 -8.29 -22.94
N THR A 203 18.69 -8.15 -24.21
CA THR A 203 19.52 -7.46 -25.20
C THR A 203 18.63 -6.61 -26.11
N ALA A 204 18.84 -5.31 -26.05
CA ALA A 204 18.19 -4.37 -26.95
C ALA A 204 18.85 -4.42 -28.35
N THR A 205 18.04 -4.15 -29.38
CA THR A 205 18.49 -4.10 -30.77
C THR A 205 17.99 -2.81 -31.41
N ASP A 206 18.44 -2.49 -32.63
CA ASP A 206 17.98 -1.30 -33.35
C ASP A 206 16.45 -1.31 -33.62
N ASP A 207 15.84 -2.50 -33.63
CA ASP A 207 14.41 -2.68 -33.89
C ASP A 207 13.58 -2.87 -32.59
N LYS A 208 14.23 -3.11 -31.44
CA LYS A 208 13.53 -3.45 -30.19
C LYS A 208 14.30 -3.04 -28.96
N ASP A 209 13.72 -2.17 -28.16
CA ASP A 209 14.19 -1.83 -26.83
C ASP A 209 13.91 -2.95 -25.81
N VAL A 210 14.67 -2.97 -24.73
CA VAL A 210 14.42 -3.82 -23.57
C VAL A 210 13.75 -3.01 -22.48
N ASN A 211 12.66 -3.52 -21.95
CA ASN A 211 12.08 -3.06 -20.69
C ASN A 211 12.67 -3.91 -19.56
N ALA A 212 13.65 -3.34 -18.85
CA ALA A 212 14.23 -3.94 -17.66
C ALA A 212 13.24 -3.74 -16.50
N GLN A 213 12.31 -4.69 -16.37
CA GLN A 213 11.14 -4.61 -15.50
C GLN A 213 11.33 -5.44 -14.23
N VAL A 214 10.81 -4.94 -13.14
CA VAL A 214 10.57 -5.71 -11.91
C VAL A 214 9.08 -5.75 -11.61
N ASP A 215 8.55 -6.94 -11.34
CA ASP A 215 7.18 -7.13 -10.90
C ASP A 215 7.15 -7.22 -9.37
N VAL A 216 6.44 -6.28 -8.74
CA VAL A 216 6.41 -6.14 -7.28
C VAL A 216 4.99 -6.31 -6.79
N SER A 217 4.73 -7.40 -6.07
CA SER A 217 3.46 -7.65 -5.37
C SER A 217 3.58 -7.19 -3.92
N ILE A 218 2.62 -6.42 -3.43
CA ILE A 218 2.63 -5.80 -2.11
C ILE A 218 1.31 -6.14 -1.40
N VAL A 219 1.38 -6.61 -0.15
CA VAL A 219 0.20 -6.91 0.67
C VAL A 219 0.33 -6.26 2.04
N ALA A 220 -0.62 -5.37 2.35
CA ALA A 220 -0.88 -4.88 3.70
C ALA A 220 -2.04 -5.67 4.29
N LEU A 221 -1.89 -6.22 5.49
CA LEU A 221 -2.95 -6.95 6.16
C LEU A 221 -2.96 -6.69 7.67
N THR A 222 -4.05 -7.07 8.32
CA THR A 222 -4.14 -7.13 9.77
C THR A 222 -4.53 -8.52 10.22
N THR A 223 -4.07 -8.91 11.42
CA THR A 223 -4.41 -10.19 12.04
C THR A 223 -4.92 -9.98 13.46
N ASP A 224 -5.86 -10.84 13.87
CA ASP A 224 -6.32 -10.94 15.26
C ASP A 224 -5.31 -11.67 16.16
N ALA A 225 -5.70 -11.90 17.42
CA ALA A 225 -4.88 -12.59 18.42
C ALA A 225 -4.62 -14.08 18.05
N ASP A 226 -5.49 -14.69 17.25
CA ASP A 226 -5.36 -16.06 16.75
C ASP A 226 -4.55 -16.14 15.44
N ARG A 227 -3.96 -15.02 15.02
CA ARG A 227 -3.20 -14.87 13.77
C ARG A 227 -4.04 -15.15 12.52
N ARG A 228 -5.33 -14.84 12.57
CA ARG A 228 -6.22 -14.88 11.41
C ARG A 228 -6.31 -13.50 10.78
N VAL A 229 -6.27 -13.46 9.47
CA VAL A 229 -6.41 -12.20 8.71
C VAL A 229 -7.79 -11.60 8.95
N THR A 230 -7.84 -10.35 9.40
CA THR A 230 -9.06 -9.58 9.63
C THR A 230 -9.35 -8.60 8.51
N SER A 231 -8.31 -8.06 7.89
CA SER A 231 -8.39 -7.21 6.71
C SER A 231 -7.16 -7.36 5.82
N ALA A 232 -7.29 -7.09 4.52
CA ALA A 232 -6.18 -7.06 3.59
C ALA A 232 -6.41 -6.06 2.46
N ILE A 233 -5.31 -5.51 1.95
CA ILE A 233 -5.22 -4.74 0.71
C ILE A 233 -4.00 -5.29 -0.04
N ALA A 234 -4.17 -5.63 -1.31
CA ALA A 234 -3.07 -6.07 -2.16
C ALA A 234 -2.94 -5.14 -3.37
N ASP A 235 -1.71 -4.84 -3.75
CA ASP A 235 -1.38 -4.01 -4.90
C ASP A 235 -0.22 -4.63 -5.68
N MET A 236 0.04 -4.13 -6.87
CA MET A 236 1.15 -4.53 -7.71
C MET A 236 1.69 -3.34 -8.49
N ALA A 237 3.01 -3.22 -8.57
CA ALA A 237 3.70 -2.27 -9.42
C ALA A 237 4.62 -3.01 -10.39
N GLU A 238 4.73 -2.49 -11.62
CA GLU A 238 5.57 -3.05 -12.69
C GLU A 238 6.51 -1.96 -13.24
N PRO A 239 7.37 -1.34 -12.39
CA PRO A 239 8.32 -0.35 -12.88
C PRO A 239 9.33 -0.97 -13.83
N ALA A 240 9.66 -0.23 -14.89
CA ALA A 240 10.64 -0.65 -15.89
C ALA A 240 11.54 0.51 -16.29
N LEU A 241 12.81 0.18 -16.57
CA LEU A 241 13.75 1.08 -17.24
C LEU A 241 13.86 0.65 -18.71
N THR A 242 13.78 1.60 -19.63
CA THR A 242 13.95 1.33 -21.05
C THR A 242 15.43 1.35 -21.41
N VAL A 243 15.92 0.30 -22.08
CA VAL A 243 17.29 0.17 -22.56
C VAL A 243 17.29 0.09 -24.08
N VAL A 244 18.07 0.94 -24.74
CA VAL A 244 18.21 1.00 -26.20
C VAL A 244 19.47 0.27 -26.68
N SER A 245 19.63 0.07 -28.01
CA SER A 245 20.67 -0.77 -28.62
C SER A 245 22.10 -0.36 -28.33
N ASP A 246 22.38 0.90 -28.03
CA ASP A 246 23.72 1.41 -27.63
C ASP A 246 23.98 1.35 -26.11
N GLY A 247 23.01 0.79 -25.36
CA GLY A 247 23.04 0.65 -23.90
C GLY A 247 22.54 1.87 -23.14
N GLY A 248 22.01 2.90 -23.81
CA GLY A 248 21.38 4.03 -23.13
C GLY A 248 20.20 3.55 -22.28
N VAL A 249 20.12 4.05 -21.04
CA VAL A 249 19.04 3.71 -20.10
C VAL A 249 18.16 4.94 -19.88
N THR A 250 16.86 4.77 -19.86
CA THR A 250 15.89 5.84 -19.58
C THR A 250 14.87 5.39 -18.55
N ALA A 251 14.66 6.22 -17.53
CA ALA A 251 13.65 6.01 -16.52
C ALA A 251 12.29 6.63 -16.93
N PRO A 252 11.16 6.05 -16.55
CA PRO A 252 9.86 6.66 -16.75
C PRO A 252 9.66 7.87 -15.79
N ASP A 253 8.94 8.89 -16.26
CA ASP A 253 8.60 10.07 -15.44
C ASP A 253 7.72 9.74 -14.23
N LEU A 254 6.87 8.71 -14.36
CA LEU A 254 5.90 8.31 -13.35
C LEU A 254 5.64 6.81 -13.43
N VAL A 255 5.67 6.17 -12.27
CA VAL A 255 5.24 4.78 -12.11
C VAL A 255 3.98 4.77 -11.23
N LYS A 256 2.89 4.22 -11.76
CA LYS A 256 1.64 3.97 -11.03
C LYS A 256 1.53 2.49 -10.70
N THR A 257 0.98 2.19 -9.54
CA THR A 257 0.57 0.82 -9.20
C THR A 257 -0.72 0.42 -9.95
N LYS A 258 -1.05 -0.85 -9.95
CA LYS A 258 -2.29 -1.34 -10.59
C LYS A 258 -3.55 -0.81 -9.87
N LEU A 259 -3.50 -0.61 -8.55
CA LEU A 259 -4.60 0.07 -7.84
C LEU A 259 -4.73 1.54 -8.24
N GLU A 260 -3.61 2.25 -8.43
CA GLU A 260 -3.62 3.65 -8.88
C GLU A 260 -4.06 3.81 -10.35
N LEU A 261 -3.84 2.80 -11.17
CA LEU A 261 -4.36 2.73 -12.54
C LEU A 261 -5.88 2.50 -12.56
N GLY A 262 -6.41 1.69 -11.64
CA GLY A 262 -7.84 1.41 -11.55
C GLY A 262 -8.41 0.92 -12.90
N GLU A 263 -9.40 1.63 -13.44
CA GLU A 263 -10.01 1.34 -14.75
C GLU A 263 -9.03 1.53 -15.93
N ASP A 264 -8.02 2.38 -15.78
CA ASP A 264 -7.03 2.65 -16.84
C ASP A 264 -6.08 1.46 -17.07
N TYR A 265 -6.02 0.48 -16.15
CA TYR A 265 -5.28 -0.76 -16.39
C TYR A 265 -5.85 -1.57 -17.56
N GLY A 266 -7.17 -1.56 -17.71
CA GLY A 266 -7.83 -1.96 -18.96
C GLY A 266 -7.94 -3.46 -19.19
N MET A 267 -7.90 -4.31 -18.14
CA MET A 267 -8.01 -5.75 -18.30
C MET A 267 -9.44 -6.30 -18.35
N ARG A 268 -10.46 -5.49 -18.06
CA ARG A 268 -11.87 -5.91 -17.93
C ARG A 268 -12.35 -6.74 -19.14
N GLY A 269 -11.97 -6.31 -20.35
CA GLY A 269 -12.35 -6.99 -21.58
C GLY A 269 -11.69 -8.36 -21.78
N ALA A 270 -10.54 -8.61 -21.18
CA ALA A 270 -9.80 -9.88 -21.23
C ALA A 270 -10.11 -10.79 -20.04
N SER A 271 -10.72 -10.24 -18.99
CA SER A 271 -11.04 -10.97 -17.75
C SER A 271 -12.23 -11.91 -17.94
N ALA A 272 -12.08 -13.18 -17.55
CA ALA A 272 -13.17 -14.15 -17.57
C ALA A 272 -14.37 -13.77 -16.68
N LEU A 273 -14.15 -12.94 -15.64
CA LEU A 273 -15.18 -12.41 -14.76
C LEU A 273 -15.67 -11.01 -15.16
N GLY A 274 -15.13 -10.41 -16.23
CA GLY A 274 -15.44 -9.03 -16.62
C GLY A 274 -15.01 -8.01 -15.57
N LYS A 275 -13.97 -8.29 -14.81
CA LYS A 275 -13.43 -7.47 -13.72
C LYS A 275 -12.13 -6.80 -14.14
N GLU A 276 -11.86 -5.63 -13.54
CA GLU A 276 -10.55 -5.00 -13.57
C GLU A 276 -9.60 -5.62 -12.55
N TRP A 277 -8.30 -5.31 -12.65
CA TRP A 277 -7.27 -5.87 -11.78
C TRP A 277 -7.58 -5.61 -10.30
N TYR A 278 -7.98 -4.38 -9.95
CA TYR A 278 -8.29 -4.02 -8.57
C TYR A 278 -9.46 -4.83 -7.99
N GLU A 279 -10.47 -5.15 -8.80
CA GLU A 279 -11.60 -5.99 -8.38
C GLU A 279 -11.19 -7.45 -8.16
N HIS A 280 -10.21 -7.94 -8.91
CA HIS A 280 -9.60 -9.25 -8.68
C HIS A 280 -8.73 -9.25 -7.41
N SER A 281 -7.95 -8.19 -7.21
CA SER A 281 -7.15 -7.99 -6.00
C SER A 281 -8.04 -7.95 -4.75
N GLU A 282 -9.17 -7.24 -4.78
CA GLU A 282 -10.17 -7.26 -3.71
C GLU A 282 -10.72 -8.67 -3.46
N GLY A 283 -11.02 -9.42 -4.52
CA GLY A 283 -11.47 -10.81 -4.43
C GLY A 283 -10.42 -11.73 -3.80
N PHE A 284 -9.14 -11.54 -4.12
CA PHE A 284 -8.05 -12.23 -3.45
C PHE A 284 -7.97 -11.87 -1.97
N CYS A 285 -8.02 -10.58 -1.62
CA CYS A 285 -8.01 -10.09 -0.24
C CYS A 285 -9.19 -10.65 0.58
N ASP A 286 -10.39 -10.73 -0.02
CA ASP A 286 -11.54 -11.35 0.63
C ASP A 286 -11.33 -12.84 0.90
N ALA A 287 -10.65 -13.55 0.01
CA ALA A 287 -10.29 -14.95 0.21
C ALA A 287 -9.26 -15.17 1.33
N LEU A 288 -8.48 -14.15 1.70
CA LEU A 288 -7.53 -14.23 2.83
C LEU A 288 -8.23 -14.12 4.20
N LYS A 289 -9.38 -13.42 4.28
CA LYS A 289 -10.06 -13.13 5.56
C LYS A 289 -10.39 -14.41 6.34
N GLY A 290 -10.14 -14.39 7.63
CA GLY A 290 -10.33 -15.50 8.56
C GLY A 290 -9.29 -16.62 8.44
N LYS A 291 -8.36 -16.54 7.49
CA LYS A 291 -7.33 -17.56 7.28
C LYS A 291 -6.07 -17.28 8.09
N THR A 292 -5.40 -18.35 8.48
CA THR A 292 -4.05 -18.36 9.03
C THR A 292 -3.00 -18.44 7.92
N ARG A 293 -1.74 -18.19 8.25
CA ARG A 293 -0.60 -18.36 7.32
C ARG A 293 -0.59 -19.70 6.62
N THR A 294 -0.84 -20.81 7.36
CA THR A 294 -0.85 -22.16 6.79
C THR A 294 -2.00 -22.36 5.80
N GLU A 295 -3.19 -21.83 6.10
CA GLU A 295 -4.35 -21.92 5.21
C GLU A 295 -4.12 -21.07 3.95
N ILE A 296 -3.45 -19.89 4.07
CA ILE A 296 -3.07 -19.06 2.92
C ILE A 296 -2.02 -19.76 2.05
N ALA A 297 -1.03 -20.43 2.64
CA ALA A 297 -0.04 -21.20 1.89
C ALA A 297 -0.65 -22.36 1.07
N GLY A 298 -1.82 -22.84 1.48
CA GLY A 298 -2.57 -23.89 0.77
C GLY A 298 -3.54 -23.37 -0.30
N LEU A 299 -3.71 -22.03 -0.45
CA LEU A 299 -4.57 -21.49 -1.51
C LEU A 299 -4.02 -21.83 -2.89
N SER A 300 -4.91 -22.15 -3.79
CA SER A 300 -4.58 -22.45 -5.18
C SER A 300 -5.44 -21.62 -6.12
N GLY A 301 -4.84 -21.03 -7.15
CA GLY A 301 -5.60 -20.42 -8.24
C GLY A 301 -6.57 -21.38 -8.95
N GLY A 302 -6.48 -22.70 -8.65
CA GLY A 302 -7.40 -23.73 -9.07
C GLY A 302 -8.69 -23.83 -8.28
N ASP A 303 -8.73 -23.30 -7.05
CA ASP A 303 -9.86 -23.43 -6.13
C ASP A 303 -11.12 -22.76 -6.68
N ALA A 304 -12.25 -23.45 -6.63
CA ALA A 304 -13.50 -22.96 -7.22
C ALA A 304 -14.00 -21.68 -6.54
N ASP A 305 -13.90 -21.61 -5.22
CA ASP A 305 -14.33 -20.45 -4.43
C ASP A 305 -13.46 -19.22 -4.75
N LEU A 306 -12.14 -19.42 -4.87
CA LEU A 306 -11.24 -18.34 -5.25
C LEU A 306 -11.47 -17.89 -6.69
N LYS A 307 -11.67 -18.81 -7.65
CA LYS A 307 -11.98 -18.49 -9.04
C LYS A 307 -13.27 -17.68 -9.22
N ALA A 308 -14.23 -17.84 -8.33
CA ALA A 308 -15.44 -17.02 -8.35
C ALA A 308 -15.18 -15.54 -7.95
N LEU A 309 -14.10 -15.28 -7.25
CA LEU A 309 -13.70 -13.95 -6.77
C LEU A 309 -12.57 -13.34 -7.61
N CYS A 310 -11.60 -14.17 -8.00
CA CYS A 310 -10.33 -13.74 -8.58
C CYS A 310 -9.85 -14.77 -9.60
N THR A 311 -9.47 -14.32 -10.81
CA THR A 311 -8.93 -15.17 -11.89
C THR A 311 -7.57 -14.72 -12.40
N ILE A 312 -6.95 -13.70 -11.79
CA ILE A 312 -5.54 -13.38 -12.04
C ILE A 312 -4.61 -14.42 -11.41
N ASP A 313 -3.37 -14.46 -11.83
CA ASP A 313 -2.36 -15.25 -11.13
C ASP A 313 -2.13 -14.63 -9.74
N ILE A 314 -2.30 -15.44 -8.71
CA ILE A 314 -2.15 -15.04 -7.31
C ILE A 314 -0.80 -15.41 -6.73
N THR A 315 0.08 -16.06 -7.49
CA THR A 315 1.30 -16.69 -6.96
C THR A 315 2.16 -15.71 -6.17
N ASP A 316 2.45 -14.56 -6.73
CA ASP A 316 3.33 -13.58 -6.08
C ASP A 316 2.57 -12.74 -5.03
N LEU A 317 1.28 -12.47 -5.23
CA LEU A 317 0.42 -11.90 -4.18
C LEU A 317 0.32 -12.81 -2.95
N GLN A 318 0.23 -14.13 -3.16
CA GLN A 318 0.22 -15.11 -2.08
C GLN A 318 1.56 -15.14 -1.33
N LYS A 319 2.70 -15.09 -2.04
CA LYS A 319 4.02 -15.00 -1.43
C LYS A 319 4.17 -13.71 -0.60
N ALA A 320 3.73 -12.56 -1.14
CA ALA A 320 3.72 -11.30 -0.39
C ALA A 320 2.84 -11.39 0.86
N ALA A 321 1.66 -12.03 0.79
CA ALA A 321 0.82 -12.26 1.97
C ALA A 321 1.50 -13.18 3.00
N LEU A 322 2.25 -14.19 2.55
CA LEU A 322 3.01 -15.10 3.41
C LEU A 322 4.24 -14.41 4.04
N ASP A 323 4.88 -13.49 3.32
CA ASP A 323 5.95 -12.64 3.85
C ASP A 323 5.41 -11.74 4.97
N ALA A 324 4.27 -11.08 4.77
CA ALA A 324 3.61 -10.29 5.81
C ALA A 324 3.28 -11.09 7.09
N LEU A 325 3.11 -12.40 6.98
CA LEU A 325 2.77 -13.29 8.10
C LEU A 325 3.98 -14.07 8.65
N SER A 326 5.20 -13.69 8.25
CA SER A 326 6.44 -14.34 8.69
C SER A 326 6.81 -14.08 10.16
#